data_c9e84f4565809b930292d8c202083043
#
_entry.id   c9e84f4565809b930292d8c202083043
#
_cell.length_a   1.000
_cell.length_b   1.000
_cell.length_c   1.000
_cell.angle_alpha   90.00
_cell.angle_beta   90.00
_cell.angle_gamma   90.00
#
_symmetry.space_group_name_H-M   'P 1'
#
loop_
_entity.id
_entity.type
_entity.pdbx_description
1 polymer ?
#
loop_
_entity_poly.entity_id
_entity_poly.type
_entity_poly.pdbx_seq_one_letter_code
_entity_poly.pdbx_strand_id
1 'polypeptide(L)'
;MNLISVLPQDLIAILAFHINSKAKDAMLKPESISYLKQNEPIGCRDTYTRDLLLAKGVDAYFSGCMTLTLGRKYESLEKDDKVYFVDPYFLTRWNWKSTIRAVVFLCFHFLAIARIARKYPERKSFIRKCIILTGFYREYRKFFSEKILVNATYICQQDRCYSENFSSDVALLGEAERLVRLYARARLVVTSRIHCALPCLGMRTPVIFTENADQSEASACRFGGLRELFNVLSWRNGHLEPNFVVGKVDDKNKFDFANSTQWMVLAEQLSDKCLHFVKASYE
;
A
#
# COMPACT_ATOMS: atom_id res chain seq x y z
N MET A 1 -10.79 2.49 29.56
CA MET A 1 -9.56 2.63 30.36
C MET A 1 -8.58 3.40 29.49
N ASN A 2 -8.35 4.70 29.80
CA ASN A 2 -7.49 5.58 28.99
C ASN A 2 -6.03 5.17 29.19
N LEU A 3 -5.42 4.51 28.20
CA LEU A 3 -3.99 4.17 28.20
C LEU A 3 -3.05 5.40 28.25
N ILE A 4 -3.59 6.61 28.02
CA ILE A 4 -2.84 7.87 28.03
C ILE A 4 -2.50 8.35 29.46
N SER A 5 -3.17 7.80 30.47
CA SER A 5 -2.95 8.22 31.88
C SER A 5 -1.85 7.45 32.62
N VAL A 6 -1.14 6.54 31.96
CA VAL A 6 -0.14 5.65 32.61
C VAL A 6 1.31 6.01 32.24
N LEU A 7 1.51 6.82 31.19
CA LEU A 7 2.86 7.30 30.83
C LEU A 7 3.17 8.60 31.55
N PRO A 8 4.40 8.77 32.09
CA PRO A 8 4.86 10.07 32.56
C PRO A 8 4.62 11.10 31.45
N GLN A 9 4.03 12.24 31.78
CA GLN A 9 3.62 13.27 30.83
C GLN A 9 4.77 13.83 29.96
N ASP A 10 6.01 13.47 30.27
CA ASP A 10 7.23 14.03 29.68
C ASP A 10 7.98 13.10 28.74
N LEU A 11 7.49 11.87 28.49
CA LEU A 11 8.15 10.91 27.62
C LEU A 11 7.31 10.62 26.38
N ILE A 12 7.73 11.18 25.24
CA ILE A 12 7.09 10.98 23.92
C ILE A 12 8.14 10.55 22.89
N ALA A 13 7.91 9.43 22.22
CA ALA A 13 8.66 9.02 21.03
C ALA A 13 7.81 9.18 19.78
N ILE A 14 8.26 10.00 18.83
CA ILE A 14 7.55 10.22 17.56
C ILE A 14 8.18 9.34 16.49
N LEU A 15 7.44 8.34 16.04
CA LEU A 15 7.89 7.34 15.05
C LEU A 15 6.91 7.26 13.88
N ALA A 16 7.43 6.99 12.69
CA ALA A 16 6.65 6.89 11.45
C ALA A 16 5.79 8.12 11.14
N PHE A 17 6.26 9.29 11.53
CA PHE A 17 5.56 10.57 11.35
C PHE A 17 5.53 10.98 9.87
N HIS A 18 4.42 11.56 9.43
CA HIS A 18 4.22 11.98 8.05
C HIS A 18 3.53 13.33 7.95
N ILE A 19 4.11 14.23 7.17
CA ILE A 19 3.51 15.51 6.79
C ILE A 19 3.09 15.44 5.32
N ASN A 20 1.78 15.50 5.08
CA ASN A 20 1.27 15.64 3.71
C ASN A 20 1.62 17.03 3.16
N SER A 21 1.99 17.12 1.87
CA SER A 21 2.35 18.41 1.26
C SER A 21 1.26 19.49 1.38
N LYS A 22 -0.02 19.10 1.42
CA LYS A 22 -1.15 20.02 1.63
C LYS A 22 -1.25 20.54 3.07
N ALA A 23 -0.68 19.82 4.04
CA ALA A 23 -0.67 20.21 5.45
C ALA A 23 0.65 20.89 5.85
N LYS A 24 1.61 21.00 4.93
CA LYS A 24 2.96 21.49 5.16
C LYS A 24 2.98 22.80 5.92
N ASP A 25 2.27 23.81 5.45
CA ASP A 25 2.30 25.16 6.02
C ASP A 25 1.71 25.21 7.44
N ALA A 26 0.69 24.38 7.71
CA ALA A 26 0.09 24.28 9.04
C ALA A 26 1.01 23.53 10.02
N MET A 27 1.66 22.46 9.54
CA MET A 27 2.50 21.59 10.37
C MET A 27 3.91 22.17 10.62
N LEU A 28 4.36 23.15 9.83
CA LEU A 28 5.67 23.79 9.99
C LEU A 28 5.61 25.17 10.65
N LYS A 29 4.51 25.47 11.36
CA LYS A 29 4.40 26.68 12.20
C LYS A 29 5.40 26.65 13.35
N PRO A 30 5.83 27.83 13.89
CA PRO A 30 6.79 27.89 14.98
C PRO A 30 6.42 27.01 16.19
N GLU A 31 5.15 26.98 16.56
CA GLU A 31 4.66 26.19 17.70
C GLU A 31 4.83 24.68 17.46
N SER A 32 4.49 24.21 16.25
CA SER A 32 4.66 22.81 15.87
C SER A 32 6.14 22.42 15.83
N ILE A 33 6.99 23.30 15.30
CA ILE A 33 8.44 23.07 15.24
C ILE A 33 9.03 23.04 16.66
N SER A 34 8.62 23.95 17.54
CA SER A 34 9.04 23.94 18.95
C SER A 34 8.68 22.61 19.64
N TYR A 35 7.45 22.14 19.43
CA TYR A 35 7.01 20.85 19.97
C TYR A 35 7.84 19.67 19.41
N LEU A 36 8.09 19.64 18.11
CA LEU A 36 8.90 18.58 17.49
C LEU A 36 10.33 18.60 18.01
N LYS A 37 10.93 19.77 18.22
CA LYS A 37 12.27 19.91 18.80
C LYS A 37 12.39 19.39 20.23
N GLN A 38 11.33 19.53 21.03
CA GLN A 38 11.29 18.97 22.38
C GLN A 38 11.25 17.43 22.41
N ASN A 39 10.85 16.81 21.30
CA ASN A 39 10.65 15.36 21.18
C ASN A 39 11.63 14.71 20.16
N GLU A 40 12.77 15.34 19.89
CA GLU A 40 13.81 14.80 19.00
C GLU A 40 14.48 13.54 19.59
N PRO A 41 14.95 12.62 18.72
CA PRO A 41 14.90 12.64 17.26
C PRO A 41 13.56 12.16 16.70
N ILE A 42 13.08 12.78 15.60
CA ILE A 42 11.79 12.44 14.97
C ILE A 42 11.97 11.36 13.93
N GLY A 43 11.33 10.21 14.11
CA GLY A 43 11.28 9.14 13.12
C GLY A 43 10.23 9.44 12.04
N CYS A 44 10.67 9.70 10.81
CA CYS A 44 9.80 10.05 9.68
C CYS A 44 9.47 8.82 8.84
N ARG A 45 8.20 8.69 8.46
CA ARG A 45 7.72 7.58 7.63
C ARG A 45 8.29 7.63 6.21
N ASP A 46 8.58 8.82 5.70
CA ASP A 46 9.07 9.08 4.34
C ASP A 46 10.16 10.15 4.35
N THR A 47 10.96 10.16 3.29
CA THR A 47 12.08 11.09 3.17
C THR A 47 11.64 12.53 2.97
N TYR A 48 10.47 12.77 2.35
CA TYR A 48 9.92 14.11 2.20
C TYR A 48 9.67 14.78 3.56
N THR A 49 9.03 14.08 4.49
CA THR A 49 8.79 14.58 5.85
C THR A 49 10.11 14.82 6.59
N ARG A 50 11.07 13.88 6.49
CA ARG A 50 12.40 14.04 7.07
C ARG A 50 13.08 15.33 6.58
N ASP A 51 13.13 15.53 5.27
CA ASP A 51 13.82 16.65 4.66
C ASP A 51 13.17 18.00 5.02
N LEU A 52 11.83 18.03 5.14
CA LEU A 52 11.09 19.19 5.64
C LEU A 52 11.49 19.55 7.08
N LEU A 53 11.61 18.56 7.95
CA LEU A 53 11.97 18.77 9.35
C LEU A 53 13.43 19.19 9.52
N LEU A 54 14.34 18.52 8.82
CA LEU A 54 15.77 18.90 8.79
C LEU A 54 15.95 20.35 8.31
N ALA A 55 15.22 20.79 7.29
CA ALA A 55 15.26 22.17 6.80
C ALA A 55 14.74 23.19 7.82
N LYS A 56 14.02 22.77 8.87
CA LYS A 56 13.57 23.58 10.00
C LYS A 56 14.45 23.42 11.25
N GLY A 57 15.56 22.71 11.13
CA GLY A 57 16.52 22.49 12.23
C GLY A 57 15.95 21.54 13.29
N VAL A 58 15.06 20.63 12.91
CA VAL A 58 14.57 19.53 13.75
C VAL A 58 15.40 18.29 13.41
N ASP A 59 15.98 17.62 14.43
CA ASP A 59 16.66 16.35 14.23
C ASP A 59 15.64 15.26 13.81
N ALA A 60 15.80 14.75 12.59
CA ALA A 60 14.86 13.82 12.00
C ALA A 60 15.57 12.77 11.14
N TYR A 61 15.06 11.55 11.17
CA TYR A 61 15.59 10.44 10.40
C TYR A 61 14.48 9.67 9.67
N PHE A 62 14.85 8.92 8.63
CA PHE A 62 13.90 8.05 7.94
C PHE A 62 13.71 6.76 8.73
N SER A 63 12.54 6.56 9.31
CA SER A 63 12.20 5.38 10.10
C SER A 63 11.44 4.32 9.31
N GLY A 64 10.82 4.71 8.19
CA GLY A 64 9.81 3.87 7.54
C GLY A 64 8.49 3.85 8.32
N CYS A 65 7.65 2.87 8.03
CA CYS A 65 6.30 2.75 8.59
C CYS A 65 6.22 1.63 9.62
N MET A 66 5.52 1.87 10.73
CA MET A 66 5.26 0.86 11.78
C MET A 66 4.64 -0.45 11.25
N THR A 67 3.90 -0.40 10.16
CA THR A 67 3.29 -1.60 9.57
C THR A 67 4.30 -2.60 9.01
N LEU A 68 5.58 -2.21 8.84
CA LEU A 68 6.67 -3.14 8.50
C LEU A 68 6.96 -4.14 9.63
N THR A 69 6.58 -3.82 10.88
CA THR A 69 6.82 -4.70 12.03
C THR A 69 5.72 -5.76 12.23
N LEU A 70 4.65 -5.74 11.43
CA LEU A 70 3.49 -6.62 11.59
C LEU A 70 3.82 -8.11 11.45
N GLY A 71 4.91 -8.44 10.75
CA GLY A 71 5.40 -9.83 10.66
C GLY A 71 5.70 -10.46 12.01
N ARG A 72 6.11 -9.69 13.01
CA ARG A 72 6.37 -10.21 14.37
C ARG A 72 5.14 -10.90 14.99
N LYS A 73 3.93 -10.51 14.58
CA LYS A 73 2.67 -11.07 15.10
C LYS A 73 1.91 -11.90 14.07
N TYR A 74 2.00 -11.54 12.78
CA TYR A 74 1.09 -12.04 11.76
C TYR A 74 1.77 -12.80 10.61
N GLU A 75 3.11 -12.93 10.59
CA GLU A 75 3.79 -13.72 9.57
C GLU A 75 3.24 -15.15 9.54
N SER A 76 2.95 -15.65 8.33
CA SER A 76 2.55 -17.04 8.11
C SER A 76 3.57 -17.73 7.23
N LEU A 77 4.08 -18.86 7.69
CA LEU A 77 4.94 -19.74 6.90
C LEU A 77 4.13 -20.50 5.84
N GLU A 78 2.84 -20.73 6.13
CA GLU A 78 1.93 -21.37 5.19
C GLU A 78 1.34 -20.30 4.26
N LYS A 79 1.64 -20.39 2.97
CA LYS A 79 1.03 -19.56 1.94
C LYS A 79 -0.03 -20.37 1.18
N ASP A 80 -1.15 -19.73 0.90
CA ASP A 80 -2.17 -20.29 0.00
C ASP A 80 -1.84 -19.93 -1.46
N ASP A 81 -2.53 -20.54 -2.41
CA ASP A 81 -2.36 -20.27 -3.84
C ASP A 81 -3.09 -19.01 -4.33
N LYS A 82 -3.66 -18.22 -3.42
CA LYS A 82 -4.49 -17.08 -3.77
C LYS A 82 -3.68 -15.85 -4.11
N VAL A 83 -4.09 -15.20 -5.20
CA VAL A 83 -3.60 -13.89 -5.61
C VAL A 83 -4.69 -12.86 -5.33
N TYR A 84 -4.29 -11.77 -4.65
CA TYR A 84 -5.20 -10.68 -4.31
C TYR A 84 -4.86 -9.43 -5.11
N PHE A 85 -5.87 -8.83 -5.75
CA PHE A 85 -5.80 -7.49 -6.32
C PHE A 85 -6.57 -6.54 -5.41
N VAL A 86 -5.83 -5.69 -4.70
CA VAL A 86 -6.38 -4.75 -3.71
C VAL A 86 -6.24 -3.34 -4.25
N ASP A 87 -7.34 -2.75 -4.73
CA ASP A 87 -7.33 -1.45 -5.41
C ASP A 87 -6.15 -1.30 -6.39
N PRO A 88 -5.92 -2.23 -7.34
CA PRO A 88 -4.83 -2.11 -8.28
C PRO A 88 -4.99 -0.84 -9.12
N TYR A 89 -3.90 -0.11 -9.38
CA TYR A 89 -3.98 1.11 -10.17
C TYR A 89 -4.17 0.79 -11.66
N PHE A 90 -5.16 1.39 -12.27
CA PHE A 90 -5.38 1.40 -13.72
C PHE A 90 -6.26 2.56 -14.14
N LEU A 91 -6.11 3.00 -15.38
CA LEU A 91 -6.97 4.01 -15.98
C LEU A 91 -7.60 3.48 -17.26
N THR A 92 -8.86 3.80 -17.47
CA THR A 92 -9.55 3.59 -18.73
C THR A 92 -9.72 4.96 -19.40
N ARG A 93 -8.86 5.23 -20.40
CA ARG A 93 -8.94 6.49 -21.17
C ARG A 93 -10.06 6.39 -22.20
N TRP A 94 -10.96 7.35 -22.19
CA TRP A 94 -12.08 7.47 -23.11
C TRP A 94 -11.84 8.64 -24.07
N ASN A 95 -11.33 8.36 -25.26
CA ASN A 95 -11.46 9.19 -26.43
C ASN A 95 -12.09 8.33 -27.55
N TRP A 96 -12.64 8.93 -28.58
CA TRP A 96 -13.39 8.19 -29.59
C TRP A 96 -12.57 7.03 -30.24
N LYS A 97 -11.30 7.25 -30.56
CA LYS A 97 -10.40 6.22 -31.12
C LYS A 97 -10.08 5.11 -30.10
N SER A 98 -9.84 5.47 -28.83
CA SER A 98 -9.59 4.49 -27.77
C SER A 98 -10.85 3.72 -27.41
N THR A 99 -12.02 4.32 -27.54
CA THR A 99 -13.30 3.69 -27.25
C THR A 99 -13.60 2.56 -28.25
N ILE A 100 -13.44 2.80 -29.55
CA ILE A 100 -13.62 1.74 -30.58
C ILE A 100 -12.67 0.57 -30.30
N ARG A 101 -11.38 0.84 -30.07
CA ARG A 101 -10.40 -0.21 -29.74
C ARG A 101 -10.77 -0.96 -28.45
N ALA A 102 -11.25 -0.25 -27.44
CA ALA A 102 -11.69 -0.85 -26.18
C ALA A 102 -12.93 -1.74 -26.36
N VAL A 103 -13.89 -1.34 -27.18
CA VAL A 103 -15.08 -2.15 -27.49
C VAL A 103 -14.69 -3.41 -28.24
N VAL A 104 -13.87 -3.29 -29.29
CA VAL A 104 -13.35 -4.46 -30.03
C VAL A 104 -12.60 -5.39 -29.09
N PHE A 105 -11.70 -4.86 -28.27
CA PHE A 105 -10.95 -5.65 -27.29
C PHE A 105 -11.88 -6.33 -26.27
N LEU A 106 -12.92 -5.62 -25.79
CA LEU A 106 -13.92 -6.19 -24.89
C LEU A 106 -14.66 -7.35 -25.53
N CYS A 107 -15.07 -7.23 -26.83
CA CYS A 107 -15.74 -8.32 -27.54
C CYS A 107 -14.86 -9.58 -27.58
N PHE A 108 -13.58 -9.45 -27.93
CA PHE A 108 -12.66 -10.61 -28.00
C PHE A 108 -12.34 -11.24 -26.63
N HIS A 109 -12.41 -10.46 -25.55
CA HIS A 109 -12.04 -10.90 -24.21
C HIS A 109 -13.21 -10.89 -23.20
N PHE A 110 -14.45 -10.83 -23.74
CA PHE A 110 -15.65 -10.65 -22.92
C PHE A 110 -15.79 -11.68 -21.81
N LEU A 111 -15.55 -12.96 -22.09
CA LEU A 111 -15.70 -14.02 -21.09
C LEU A 111 -14.77 -13.85 -19.89
N ALA A 112 -13.50 -13.51 -20.14
CA ALA A 112 -12.53 -13.27 -19.07
C ALA A 112 -12.90 -12.03 -18.27
N ILE A 113 -13.18 -10.92 -18.94
CA ILE A 113 -13.56 -9.64 -18.30
C ILE A 113 -14.86 -9.78 -17.52
N ALA A 114 -15.85 -10.49 -18.03
CA ALA A 114 -17.11 -10.75 -17.36
C ALA A 114 -16.94 -11.59 -16.09
N ARG A 115 -16.05 -12.59 -16.09
CA ARG A 115 -15.71 -13.37 -14.90
C ARG A 115 -15.07 -12.50 -13.83
N ILE A 116 -14.15 -11.61 -14.22
CA ILE A 116 -13.52 -10.64 -13.30
C ILE A 116 -14.58 -9.66 -12.77
N ALA A 117 -15.45 -9.12 -13.63
CA ALA A 117 -16.48 -8.15 -13.27
C ALA A 117 -17.49 -8.69 -12.24
N ARG A 118 -17.80 -9.99 -12.28
CA ARG A 118 -18.64 -10.64 -11.28
C ARG A 118 -18.01 -10.69 -9.89
N LYS A 119 -16.68 -10.78 -9.83
CA LYS A 119 -15.91 -10.83 -8.56
C LYS A 119 -15.51 -9.44 -8.07
N TYR A 120 -15.52 -8.45 -8.96
CA TYR A 120 -15.06 -7.10 -8.62
C TYR A 120 -16.09 -6.41 -7.71
N PRO A 121 -15.72 -6.02 -6.47
CA PRO A 121 -16.69 -5.64 -5.43
C PRO A 121 -17.30 -4.26 -5.59
N GLU A 122 -16.85 -3.45 -6.54
CA GLU A 122 -17.34 -2.08 -6.75
C GLU A 122 -18.85 -2.04 -7.05
N ARG A 123 -19.60 -1.13 -6.42
CA ARG A 123 -21.06 -0.96 -6.59
C ARG A 123 -21.38 -0.24 -7.91
N LYS A 124 -21.16 -0.89 -9.04
CA LYS A 124 -21.53 -0.42 -10.38
C LYS A 124 -22.33 -1.49 -11.11
N SER A 125 -23.10 -1.10 -12.11
CA SER A 125 -23.77 -2.06 -12.97
C SER A 125 -22.76 -2.99 -13.65
N PHE A 126 -23.16 -4.22 -13.93
CA PHE A 126 -22.29 -5.24 -14.53
C PHE A 126 -21.63 -4.76 -15.83
N ILE A 127 -22.42 -4.14 -16.72
CA ILE A 127 -21.94 -3.59 -18.00
C ILE A 127 -20.86 -2.53 -17.74
N ARG A 128 -21.11 -1.61 -16.81
CA ARG A 128 -20.16 -0.56 -16.46
C ARG A 128 -18.87 -1.12 -15.87
N LYS A 129 -18.95 -2.18 -15.06
CA LYS A 129 -17.77 -2.91 -14.58
C LYS A 129 -16.97 -3.51 -15.73
N CYS A 130 -17.62 -4.19 -16.68
CA CYS A 130 -16.94 -4.76 -17.85
C CYS A 130 -16.18 -3.68 -18.66
N ILE A 131 -16.82 -2.54 -18.87
CA ILE A 131 -16.23 -1.42 -19.59
C ILE A 131 -14.99 -0.89 -18.85
N ILE A 132 -15.08 -0.63 -17.55
CA ILE A 132 -13.97 -0.12 -16.74
C ILE A 132 -12.84 -1.14 -16.67
N LEU A 133 -13.16 -2.41 -16.43
CA LEU A 133 -12.18 -3.50 -16.31
C LEU A 133 -11.52 -3.88 -17.63
N THR A 134 -11.98 -3.36 -18.77
CA THR A 134 -11.28 -3.52 -20.06
C THR A 134 -9.87 -2.93 -20.00
N GLY A 135 -9.70 -1.75 -19.39
CA GLY A 135 -8.38 -1.13 -19.18
C GLY A 135 -7.50 -1.95 -18.24
N PHE A 136 -8.07 -2.41 -17.12
CA PHE A 136 -7.38 -3.31 -16.21
C PHE A 136 -6.90 -4.57 -16.92
N TYR A 137 -7.81 -5.32 -17.53
CA TYR A 137 -7.47 -6.60 -18.18
C TYR A 137 -6.44 -6.43 -19.29
N ARG A 138 -6.56 -5.38 -20.12
CA ARG A 138 -5.61 -5.11 -21.22
C ARG A 138 -4.19 -4.95 -20.74
N GLU A 139 -3.97 -4.24 -19.64
CA GLU A 139 -2.63 -3.96 -19.11
C GLU A 139 -2.11 -5.12 -18.26
N TYR A 140 -2.92 -5.62 -17.32
CA TYR A 140 -2.47 -6.64 -16.38
C TYR A 140 -2.23 -8.01 -17.02
N ARG A 141 -2.91 -8.35 -18.15
CA ARG A 141 -2.63 -9.59 -18.90
C ARG A 141 -1.22 -9.67 -19.50
N LYS A 142 -0.51 -8.56 -19.56
CA LYS A 142 0.90 -8.54 -19.99
C LYS A 142 1.80 -9.20 -18.95
N PHE A 143 1.44 -9.07 -17.68
CA PHE A 143 2.22 -9.52 -16.52
C PHE A 143 1.65 -10.78 -15.85
N PHE A 144 0.36 -11.04 -16.01
CA PHE A 144 -0.35 -12.15 -15.36
C PHE A 144 -1.05 -13.03 -16.41
N SER A 145 -1.05 -14.34 -16.17
CA SER A 145 -1.86 -15.23 -17.00
C SER A 145 -3.35 -14.96 -16.82
N GLU A 146 -4.16 -15.26 -17.84
CA GLU A 146 -5.62 -15.13 -17.76
C GLU A 146 -6.18 -15.94 -16.59
N LYS A 147 -5.65 -17.15 -16.35
CA LYS A 147 -6.07 -18.02 -15.26
C LYS A 147 -5.89 -17.33 -13.91
N ILE A 148 -4.77 -16.63 -13.68
CA ILE A 148 -4.56 -15.85 -12.45
C ILE A 148 -5.58 -14.71 -12.36
N LEU A 149 -5.73 -13.91 -13.42
CA LEU A 149 -6.64 -12.77 -13.40
C LEU A 149 -8.09 -13.19 -13.13
N VAL A 150 -8.56 -14.26 -13.76
CA VAL A 150 -9.92 -14.74 -13.61
C VAL A 150 -10.16 -15.38 -12.23
N ASN A 151 -9.14 -16.05 -11.65
CA ASN A 151 -9.28 -16.75 -10.36
C ASN A 151 -8.91 -15.89 -9.16
N ALA A 152 -8.24 -14.77 -9.34
CA ALA A 152 -7.87 -13.85 -8.26
C ALA A 152 -9.07 -13.38 -7.43
N THR A 153 -8.76 -12.96 -6.21
CA THR A 153 -9.71 -12.25 -5.33
C THR A 153 -9.49 -10.74 -5.48
N TYR A 154 -10.57 -10.00 -5.64
CA TYR A 154 -10.56 -8.55 -5.81
C TYR A 154 -11.11 -7.88 -4.55
N ILE A 155 -10.39 -6.88 -4.03
CA ILE A 155 -10.77 -6.11 -2.85
C ILE A 155 -10.70 -4.62 -3.19
N CYS A 156 -11.77 -3.88 -2.91
CA CYS A 156 -11.85 -2.43 -3.11
C CYS A 156 -11.98 -1.73 -1.74
N GLN A 157 -10.86 -1.43 -1.10
CA GLN A 157 -10.82 -0.71 0.19
C GLN A 157 -11.09 0.79 0.03
N GLN A 158 -10.90 1.33 -1.18
CA GLN A 158 -11.15 2.75 -1.48
C GLN A 158 -12.64 3.08 -1.61
N ASP A 159 -13.49 2.11 -1.84
CA ASP A 159 -14.92 2.35 -1.97
C ASP A 159 -15.48 2.79 -0.60
N ARG A 160 -16.14 3.94 -0.57
CA ARG A 160 -16.86 4.42 0.63
C ARG A 160 -17.82 3.36 1.16
N CYS A 161 -18.46 2.63 0.24
CA CYS A 161 -19.34 1.52 0.59
C CYS A 161 -18.65 0.39 1.35
N TYR A 162 -17.32 0.28 1.28
CA TYR A 162 -16.59 -0.70 2.07
C TYR A 162 -16.59 -0.30 3.55
N SER A 163 -16.24 0.96 3.85
CA SER A 163 -16.23 1.48 5.23
C SER A 163 -17.64 1.60 5.84
N GLU A 164 -18.66 1.87 5.02
CA GLU A 164 -20.06 1.94 5.45
C GLU A 164 -20.63 0.60 5.92
N ASN A 165 -19.97 -0.52 5.62
CA ASN A 165 -20.38 -1.84 6.10
C ASN A 165 -20.02 -2.09 7.58
N PHE A 166 -19.23 -1.20 8.21
CA PHE A 166 -18.77 -1.36 9.58
C PHE A 166 -19.37 -0.29 10.47
N SER A 167 -20.13 -0.72 11.47
CA SER A 167 -20.93 0.17 12.35
C SER A 167 -20.17 0.70 13.56
N SER A 168 -18.93 0.23 13.80
CA SER A 168 -18.13 0.63 14.96
C SER A 168 -16.64 0.54 14.70
N ASP A 169 -15.85 1.25 15.49
CA ASP A 169 -14.38 1.20 15.44
C ASP A 169 -13.85 -0.22 15.70
N VAL A 170 -14.49 -0.96 16.60
CA VAL A 170 -14.15 -2.37 16.87
C VAL A 170 -14.34 -3.23 15.64
N ALA A 171 -15.43 -3.04 14.90
CA ALA A 171 -15.68 -3.76 13.65
C ALA A 171 -14.67 -3.37 12.56
N LEU A 172 -14.29 -2.08 12.46
CA LEU A 172 -13.26 -1.61 11.55
C LEU A 172 -11.88 -2.20 11.87
N LEU A 173 -11.50 -2.24 13.15
CA LEU A 173 -10.25 -2.86 13.60
C LEU A 173 -10.25 -4.37 13.36
N GLY A 174 -11.36 -5.03 13.62
CA GLY A 174 -11.54 -6.47 13.34
C GLY A 174 -11.38 -6.78 11.85
N GLU A 175 -11.93 -5.94 10.96
CA GLU A 175 -11.74 -6.07 9.52
C GLU A 175 -10.30 -5.80 9.09
N ALA A 176 -9.64 -4.80 9.66
CA ALA A 176 -8.22 -4.54 9.39
C ALA A 176 -7.36 -5.75 9.79
N GLU A 177 -7.59 -6.34 10.95
CA GLU A 177 -6.90 -7.57 11.39
C GLU A 177 -7.21 -8.76 10.47
N ARG A 178 -8.46 -8.94 10.06
CA ARG A 178 -8.87 -9.99 9.11
C ARG A 178 -8.10 -9.85 7.79
N LEU A 179 -7.98 -8.64 7.25
CA LEU A 179 -7.23 -8.37 6.02
C LEU A 179 -5.73 -8.64 6.19
N VAL A 180 -5.14 -8.25 7.31
CA VAL A 180 -3.73 -8.54 7.63
C VAL A 180 -3.49 -10.05 7.61
N ARG A 181 -4.33 -10.83 8.31
CA ARG A 181 -4.22 -12.31 8.34
C ARG A 181 -4.44 -12.93 6.95
N LEU A 182 -5.33 -12.37 6.15
CA LEU A 182 -5.58 -12.80 4.78
C LEU A 182 -4.34 -12.59 3.91
N TYR A 183 -3.74 -11.39 3.98
CA TYR A 183 -2.55 -11.05 3.21
C TYR A 183 -1.32 -11.81 3.68
N ALA A 184 -1.21 -12.11 4.97
CA ALA A 184 -0.11 -12.91 5.51
C ALA A 184 -0.01 -14.31 4.87
N ARG A 185 -1.14 -14.88 4.45
CA ARG A 185 -1.21 -16.20 3.80
C ARG A 185 -1.22 -16.13 2.28
N ALA A 186 -1.34 -14.95 1.70
CA ALA A 186 -1.44 -14.79 0.27
C ALA A 186 -0.18 -15.26 -0.47
N ARG A 187 -0.38 -15.88 -1.64
CA ARG A 187 0.69 -16.17 -2.58
C ARG A 187 1.29 -14.90 -3.17
N LEU A 188 0.43 -13.92 -3.46
CA LEU A 188 0.82 -12.61 -4.00
C LEU A 188 -0.27 -11.58 -3.72
N VAL A 189 0.13 -10.37 -3.41
CA VAL A 189 -0.74 -9.19 -3.33
C VAL A 189 -0.32 -8.16 -4.36
N VAL A 190 -1.26 -7.64 -5.14
CA VAL A 190 -1.05 -6.56 -6.11
C VAL A 190 -1.90 -5.38 -5.68
N THR A 191 -1.29 -4.25 -5.34
CA THR A 191 -2.03 -3.14 -4.70
C THR A 191 -1.46 -1.77 -5.01
N SER A 192 -2.33 -0.75 -5.04
CA SER A 192 -1.90 0.66 -5.03
C SER A 192 -1.96 1.30 -3.63
N ARG A 193 -2.33 0.51 -2.61
CA ARG A 193 -2.45 0.98 -1.24
C ARG A 193 -1.16 0.75 -0.47
N ILE A 194 -0.50 1.84 -0.07
CA ILE A 194 0.76 1.75 0.68
C ILE A 194 0.57 0.97 2.00
N HIS A 195 -0.55 1.18 2.72
CA HIS A 195 -0.87 0.47 3.95
C HIS A 195 -1.48 -0.94 3.73
N CYS A 196 -1.53 -1.42 2.50
CA CYS A 196 -1.67 -2.83 2.17
C CYS A 196 -0.30 -3.42 1.81
N ALA A 197 0.50 -2.69 1.03
CA ALA A 197 1.79 -3.14 0.55
C ALA A 197 2.84 -3.28 1.68
N LEU A 198 2.97 -2.29 2.57
CA LEU A 198 3.95 -2.32 3.68
C LEU A 198 3.69 -3.47 4.67
N PRO A 199 2.45 -3.74 5.13
CA PRO A 199 2.15 -4.95 5.87
C PRO A 199 2.58 -6.24 5.18
N CYS A 200 2.34 -6.36 3.86
CA CYS A 200 2.77 -7.53 3.10
C CYS A 200 4.28 -7.71 3.15
N LEU A 201 5.09 -6.65 2.98
CA LEU A 201 6.53 -6.72 3.16
C LEU A 201 6.88 -7.23 4.56
N GLY A 202 6.33 -6.58 5.60
CA GLY A 202 6.59 -6.94 6.99
C GLY A 202 6.26 -8.40 7.31
N MET A 203 5.25 -8.99 6.65
CA MET A 203 4.84 -10.40 6.78
C MET A 203 5.50 -11.33 5.76
N ARG A 204 6.52 -10.86 5.04
CA ARG A 204 7.22 -11.62 3.97
C ARG A 204 6.26 -12.17 2.92
N THR A 205 5.19 -11.47 2.66
CA THR A 205 4.27 -11.80 1.58
C THR A 205 4.72 -11.12 0.30
N PRO A 206 4.87 -11.85 -0.82
CA PRO A 206 5.18 -11.25 -2.11
C PRO A 206 4.17 -10.16 -2.46
N VAL A 207 4.66 -8.97 -2.81
CA VAL A 207 3.79 -7.84 -3.14
C VAL A 207 4.32 -7.07 -4.35
N ILE A 208 3.41 -6.69 -5.24
CA ILE A 208 3.66 -5.74 -6.33
C ILE A 208 2.89 -4.47 -6.03
N PHE A 209 3.61 -3.36 -5.91
CA PHE A 209 2.99 -2.06 -5.75
C PHE A 209 2.64 -1.47 -7.12
N THR A 210 1.45 -0.90 -7.25
CA THR A 210 1.00 -0.28 -8.49
C THR A 210 0.71 1.19 -8.26
N GLU A 211 1.21 2.06 -9.14
CA GLU A 211 1.09 3.50 -8.96
C GLU A 211 0.81 4.24 -10.27
N ASN A 212 0.42 5.51 -10.15
CA ASN A 212 0.46 6.45 -11.24
C ASN A 212 1.82 7.15 -11.24
N ALA A 213 2.63 7.01 -12.29
CA ALA A 213 3.90 7.71 -12.40
C ALA A 213 3.72 9.24 -12.57
N ASP A 214 2.59 9.66 -13.14
CA ASP A 214 2.26 11.06 -13.39
C ASP A 214 1.45 11.69 -12.23
N GLN A 215 1.59 11.14 -11.01
CA GLN A 215 0.88 11.65 -9.84
C GLN A 215 1.38 13.03 -9.40
N SER A 216 0.50 13.79 -8.73
CA SER A 216 0.86 15.08 -8.15
C SER A 216 1.91 14.93 -7.04
N GLU A 217 2.67 16.00 -6.76
CA GLU A 217 3.63 16.05 -5.66
C GLU A 217 2.98 15.65 -4.32
N ALA A 218 1.74 16.08 -4.06
CA ALA A 218 0.98 15.72 -2.87
C ALA A 218 0.72 14.21 -2.73
N SER A 219 0.75 13.47 -3.83
CA SER A 219 0.64 12.01 -3.81
C SER A 219 2.01 11.34 -3.77
N ALA A 220 2.99 11.92 -4.50
CA ALA A 220 4.35 11.38 -4.60
C ALA A 220 5.14 11.49 -3.29
N CYS A 221 4.99 12.60 -2.55
CA CYS A 221 5.71 12.85 -1.29
C CYS A 221 5.51 11.74 -0.25
N ARG A 222 4.37 11.03 -0.32
CA ARG A 222 4.03 9.95 0.62
C ARG A 222 4.86 8.67 0.44
N PHE A 223 5.59 8.56 -0.67
CA PHE A 223 6.28 7.34 -1.07
C PHE A 223 7.80 7.45 -1.02
N GLY A 224 8.34 8.63 -0.74
CA GLY A 224 9.79 8.85 -0.69
C GLY A 224 10.47 7.91 0.31
N GLY A 225 11.49 7.17 -0.14
CA GLY A 225 12.17 6.14 0.64
C GLY A 225 11.42 4.82 0.80
N LEU A 226 10.09 4.83 0.61
CA LEU A 226 9.26 3.61 0.72
C LEU A 226 9.09 2.90 -0.63
N ARG A 227 9.08 3.66 -1.73
CA ARG A 227 8.88 3.13 -3.09
C ARG A 227 9.98 2.14 -3.48
N GLU A 228 11.20 2.39 -3.04
CA GLU A 228 12.38 1.58 -3.31
C GLU A 228 12.34 0.20 -2.64
N LEU A 229 11.43 0.02 -1.69
CA LEU A 229 11.22 -1.27 -1.02
C LEU A 229 10.41 -2.26 -1.86
N PHE A 230 9.76 -1.80 -2.95
CA PHE A 230 8.79 -2.58 -3.71
C PHE A 230 9.26 -2.92 -5.13
N ASN A 231 8.75 -4.04 -5.62
CA ASN A 231 8.56 -4.27 -7.04
C ASN A 231 7.36 -3.44 -7.49
N VAL A 232 7.56 -2.53 -8.45
CA VAL A 232 6.55 -1.52 -8.83
C VAL A 232 6.13 -1.69 -10.28
N LEU A 233 4.81 -1.65 -10.52
CA LEU A 233 4.22 -1.42 -11.82
C LEU A 233 3.71 0.02 -11.87
N SER A 234 4.40 0.87 -12.62
CA SER A 234 4.07 2.29 -12.76
C SER A 234 3.21 2.51 -14.00
N TRP A 235 2.07 3.16 -13.84
CA TRP A 235 1.26 3.60 -14.96
C TRP A 235 1.86 4.86 -15.57
N ARG A 236 2.38 4.72 -16.80
CA ARG A 236 2.98 5.83 -17.55
C ARG A 236 2.47 5.81 -18.99
N ASN A 237 2.10 6.95 -19.55
CA ASN A 237 1.66 7.09 -20.93
C ASN A 237 0.54 6.12 -21.38
N GLY A 238 -0.29 5.67 -20.44
CA GLY A 238 -1.40 4.75 -20.71
C GLY A 238 -1.08 3.26 -20.63
N HIS A 239 0.12 2.91 -20.16
CA HIS A 239 0.60 1.55 -20.00
C HIS A 239 1.22 1.34 -18.62
N LEU A 240 1.25 0.07 -18.17
CA LEU A 240 2.00 -0.35 -17.00
C LEU A 240 3.45 -0.69 -17.39
N GLU A 241 4.40 -0.13 -16.67
CA GLU A 241 5.83 -0.36 -16.83
C GLU A 241 6.42 -0.89 -15.52
N PRO A 242 7.14 -2.03 -15.53
CA PRO A 242 7.77 -2.58 -14.35
C PRO A 242 9.12 -1.91 -14.07
N ASN A 243 9.51 -1.78 -12.78
CA ASN A 243 10.87 -1.43 -12.37
C ASN A 243 11.74 -2.64 -12.07
N PHE A 244 11.26 -3.85 -12.33
CA PHE A 244 11.91 -5.12 -12.06
C PHE A 244 11.80 -6.06 -13.26
N VAL A 245 12.71 -7.04 -13.33
CA VAL A 245 12.61 -8.08 -14.37
C VAL A 245 11.48 -9.03 -13.99
N VAL A 246 10.47 -9.07 -14.84
CA VAL A 246 9.31 -9.93 -14.63
C VAL A 246 9.07 -10.81 -15.84
N GLY A 247 9.13 -12.13 -15.62
CA GLY A 247 8.45 -13.07 -16.49
C GLY A 247 6.94 -13.01 -16.27
N LYS A 248 6.14 -13.49 -17.21
CA LYS A 248 4.70 -13.55 -17.02
C LYS A 248 4.37 -14.45 -15.84
N VAL A 249 3.67 -13.88 -14.86
CA VAL A 249 3.23 -14.60 -13.67
C VAL A 249 2.17 -15.62 -14.07
N ASP A 250 2.45 -16.90 -13.86
CA ASP A 250 1.59 -18.04 -14.17
C ASP A 250 1.35 -18.87 -12.92
N ASP A 251 0.31 -19.69 -12.93
CA ASP A 251 -0.02 -20.62 -11.84
C ASP A 251 1.00 -21.76 -11.68
N LYS A 252 1.75 -22.09 -12.74
CA LYS A 252 2.77 -23.14 -12.73
C LYS A 252 4.15 -22.66 -12.27
N ASN A 253 4.47 -21.40 -12.46
CA ASN A 253 5.77 -20.85 -12.11
C ASN A 253 5.75 -20.34 -10.67
N LYS A 254 6.70 -20.80 -9.86
CA LYS A 254 7.00 -20.09 -8.59
C LYS A 254 7.33 -18.64 -8.96
N PHE A 255 6.80 -17.69 -8.20
CA PHE A 255 7.20 -16.30 -8.37
C PHE A 255 8.69 -16.19 -8.04
N ASP A 256 9.51 -15.97 -9.06
CA ASP A 256 10.97 -15.83 -8.91
C ASP A 256 11.39 -14.40 -8.53
N PHE A 257 10.44 -13.51 -8.20
CA PHE A 257 10.80 -12.20 -7.72
C PHE A 257 10.65 -12.11 -6.20
N ALA A 258 11.74 -11.85 -5.52
CA ALA A 258 11.73 -11.46 -4.13
C ALA A 258 11.51 -9.94 -4.02
N ASN A 259 10.78 -9.51 -3.01
CA ASN A 259 10.81 -8.11 -2.61
C ASN A 259 12.19 -7.74 -2.05
N SER A 260 12.57 -6.45 -2.13
CA SER A 260 13.78 -5.95 -1.48
C SER A 260 13.82 -6.36 -0.01
N THR A 261 15.00 -6.66 0.53
CA THR A 261 15.19 -6.99 1.95
C THR A 261 15.46 -5.76 2.81
N GLN A 262 15.64 -4.58 2.22
CA GLN A 262 15.95 -3.34 2.94
C GLN A 262 14.90 -2.98 4.00
N TRP A 263 13.64 -3.37 3.80
CA TRP A 263 12.57 -3.17 4.78
C TRP A 263 12.84 -3.86 6.11
N MET A 264 13.60 -4.96 6.13
CA MET A 264 13.92 -5.70 7.36
C MET A 264 14.73 -4.85 8.32
N VAL A 265 15.72 -4.12 7.81
CA VAL A 265 16.54 -3.19 8.60
C VAL A 265 15.66 -2.10 9.22
N LEU A 266 14.74 -1.52 8.44
CA LEU A 266 13.81 -0.51 8.95
C LEU A 266 12.87 -1.08 10.02
N ALA A 267 12.34 -2.28 9.81
CA ALA A 267 11.45 -2.94 10.77
C ALA A 267 12.16 -3.28 12.08
N GLU A 268 13.41 -3.72 12.01
CA GLU A 268 14.23 -4.00 13.19
C GLU A 268 14.55 -2.73 13.97
N GLN A 269 15.06 -1.70 13.29
CA GLN A 269 15.35 -0.40 13.91
C GLN A 269 14.13 0.23 14.58
N LEU A 270 12.94 0.16 13.94
CA LEU A 270 11.68 0.64 14.53
C LEU A 270 11.35 -0.13 15.81
N SER A 271 11.48 -1.45 15.75
CA SER A 271 11.18 -2.31 16.91
C SER A 271 12.13 -2.05 18.08
N ASP A 272 13.43 -1.92 17.80
CA ASP A 272 14.44 -1.68 18.81
C ASP A 272 14.26 -0.32 19.48
N LYS A 273 13.95 0.72 18.69
CA LYS A 273 13.63 2.04 19.22
C LYS A 273 12.39 2.03 20.12
N CYS A 274 11.32 1.32 19.72
CA CYS A 274 10.14 1.16 20.58
C CYS A 274 10.46 0.43 21.87
N LEU A 275 11.23 -0.68 21.79
CA LEU A 275 11.60 -1.44 22.97
C LEU A 275 12.51 -0.63 23.92
N HIS A 276 13.46 0.11 23.35
CA HIS A 276 14.36 0.96 24.15
C HIS A 276 13.59 2.08 24.84
N PHE A 277 12.70 2.74 24.11
CA PHE A 277 11.85 3.80 24.69
C PHE A 277 10.98 3.24 25.82
N VAL A 278 10.31 2.11 25.64
CA VAL A 278 9.48 1.50 26.67
C VAL A 278 10.32 1.13 27.90
N LYS A 279 11.48 0.53 27.73
CA LYS A 279 12.37 0.19 28.86
C LYS A 279 12.80 1.43 29.64
N ALA A 280 13.28 2.47 28.95
CA ALA A 280 13.68 3.72 29.59
C ALA A 280 12.52 4.47 30.29
N SER A 281 11.26 4.18 29.93
CA SER A 281 10.08 4.77 30.58
C SER A 281 9.67 4.06 31.88
N TYR A 282 10.25 2.88 32.16
CA TYR A 282 9.98 2.10 33.38
C TYR A 282 11.14 2.12 34.39
N GLU A 283 12.29 2.66 33.99
CA GLU A 283 13.44 2.95 34.86
C GLU A 283 13.30 4.39 35.47
#